data_8fffd98038a6e837ec9f154a33962f51
#
_entry.id   8fffd98038a6e837ec9f154a33962f51
#
_cell.length_a   1.000
_cell.length_b   1.000
_cell.length_c   1.000
_cell.angle_alpha   90.00
_cell.angle_beta   90.00
_cell.angle_gamma   90.00
#
_symmetry.space_group_name_H-M   'P 1'
#
loop_
_entity.id
_entity.type
_entity.pdbx_description
1 polymer ?
#
loop_
_entity_poly.entity_id
_entity_poly.type
_entity_poly.pdbx_seq_one_letter_code
_entity_poly.pdbx_strand_id
1 'polypeptide(L)'
;KDFTWSTSFVFSYTNTEITKLFNNGRVIDLVSGNGFAMKGFPARALFSVPFLGLNDAGIPLFRNEKGAITTDDINFQERNNTGYLKYEGPTDPKYVGSLGNVFSYKGFHLNVFLTYSFGGVVRLDPKFRTRYTDMTSMTQTFLNRWMAPGDEKVTDVPGILSKRQFTQNRQLRYAYNAYNFSSVRTAKSDFIRLKEISLSYDLPASLFKDKGIRDVSVKLQATNLFLLYSDKKLHGQDPEFLNAGGVASPMPKQFTLTLKFGI
;
A
#
# COMPACT_ATOMS: atom_id res chain seq x y z
N LYS A 1 17.42 -41.51 -4.72
CA LYS A 1 17.60 -40.25 -3.89
C LYS A 1 16.25 -39.94 -3.26
N ASP A 2 16.19 -39.98 -1.95
CA ASP A 2 14.92 -39.80 -1.23
C ASP A 2 14.48 -38.33 -1.12
N PHE A 3 15.36 -37.39 -1.40
CA PHE A 3 15.10 -35.96 -1.30
C PHE A 3 15.24 -35.26 -2.66
N THR A 4 14.24 -34.45 -3.01
CA THR A 4 14.28 -33.56 -4.16
C THR A 4 13.89 -32.12 -3.73
N TRP A 5 14.53 -31.14 -4.35
CA TRP A 5 14.21 -29.74 -4.20
C TRP A 5 14.08 -29.13 -5.59
N SER A 6 12.95 -28.47 -5.83
CA SER A 6 12.68 -27.71 -7.04
C SER A 6 12.36 -26.28 -6.69
N THR A 7 12.98 -25.34 -7.38
CA THR A 7 12.75 -23.89 -7.22
C THR A 7 12.26 -23.31 -8.53
N SER A 8 11.24 -22.49 -8.48
CA SER A 8 10.80 -21.64 -9.59
C SER A 8 10.89 -20.18 -9.20
N PHE A 9 11.51 -19.36 -10.04
CA PHE A 9 11.62 -17.92 -9.84
C PHE A 9 11.05 -17.21 -11.06
N VAL A 10 10.12 -16.28 -10.82
CA VAL A 10 9.53 -15.42 -11.84
C VAL A 10 9.88 -13.99 -11.49
N PHE A 11 10.38 -13.25 -12.47
CA PHE A 11 10.73 -11.83 -12.35
C PHE A 11 10.20 -11.08 -13.55
N SER A 12 9.56 -9.95 -13.32
CA SER A 12 9.14 -9.01 -14.33
C SER A 12 9.57 -7.59 -13.93
N TYR A 13 10.10 -6.87 -14.89
CA TYR A 13 10.41 -5.45 -14.76
C TYR A 13 9.64 -4.66 -15.80
N THR A 14 8.93 -3.63 -15.35
CA THR A 14 8.19 -2.71 -16.23
C THR A 14 8.57 -1.28 -15.87
N ASN A 15 8.98 -0.51 -16.88
CA ASN A 15 9.19 0.93 -16.77
C ASN A 15 8.47 1.62 -17.93
N THR A 16 7.68 2.62 -17.62
CA THR A 16 6.92 3.40 -18.60
C THR A 16 7.25 4.86 -18.46
N GLU A 17 7.23 5.61 -19.58
CA GLU A 17 7.43 7.04 -19.59
C GLU A 17 6.50 7.68 -20.61
N ILE A 18 5.84 8.77 -20.22
CA ILE A 18 5.01 9.59 -21.13
C ILE A 18 5.91 10.54 -21.91
N THR A 19 6.11 10.28 -23.19
CA THR A 19 6.94 11.09 -24.08
C THR A 19 6.19 12.29 -24.64
N LYS A 20 4.87 12.17 -24.83
CA LYS A 20 4.01 13.25 -25.35
C LYS A 20 2.67 13.28 -24.62
N LEU A 21 2.23 14.46 -24.26
CA LEU A 21 0.94 14.69 -23.60
C LEU A 21 0.29 15.94 -24.23
N PHE A 22 -1.00 15.89 -24.53
CA PHE A 22 -1.73 16.99 -25.14
C PHE A 22 -2.30 17.97 -24.11
N ASN A 23 -2.72 17.46 -22.96
CA ASN A 23 -3.30 18.27 -21.89
C ASN A 23 -2.62 17.96 -20.55
N ASN A 24 -2.18 18.99 -19.84
CA ASN A 24 -1.63 18.85 -18.50
C ASN A 24 -2.74 18.55 -17.49
N GLY A 25 -2.47 17.63 -16.56
CA GLY A 25 -3.32 17.41 -15.40
C GLY A 25 -3.32 18.61 -14.46
N ARG A 26 -4.41 18.79 -13.74
CA ARG A 26 -4.46 19.74 -12.63
C ARG A 26 -3.66 19.19 -11.45
N VAL A 27 -3.29 20.08 -10.51
CA VAL A 27 -2.67 19.67 -9.26
C VAL A 27 -3.47 18.53 -8.57
N ILE A 28 -4.82 18.66 -8.51
CA ILE A 28 -5.66 17.64 -7.87
C ILE A 28 -5.57 16.27 -8.58
N ASP A 29 -5.44 16.27 -9.92
CA ASP A 29 -5.32 15.02 -10.68
C ASP A 29 -3.96 14.36 -10.40
N LEU A 30 -2.88 15.13 -10.29
CA LEU A 30 -1.52 14.67 -10.03
C LEU A 30 -1.33 14.15 -8.60
N VAL A 31 -2.00 14.75 -7.61
CA VAL A 31 -1.83 14.37 -6.19
C VAL A 31 -2.84 13.33 -5.71
N SER A 32 -3.86 13.00 -6.53
CA SER A 32 -4.82 11.95 -6.20
C SER A 32 -4.17 10.56 -6.15
N GLY A 33 -4.71 9.66 -5.33
CA GLY A 33 -4.11 8.35 -5.04
C GLY A 33 -3.97 7.42 -6.25
N ASN A 34 -4.70 7.67 -7.36
CA ASN A 34 -4.66 6.84 -8.56
C ASN A 34 -3.45 7.11 -9.46
N GLY A 35 -2.68 8.18 -9.18
CA GLY A 35 -1.65 8.67 -10.07
C GLY A 35 -2.22 9.26 -11.38
N PHE A 36 -1.45 10.10 -12.05
CA PHE A 36 -1.87 10.74 -13.29
C PHE A 36 -0.70 10.89 -14.27
N ALA A 37 -1.01 10.96 -15.57
CA ALA A 37 -0.02 11.11 -16.63
C ALA A 37 0.62 12.51 -16.60
N MET A 38 1.94 12.56 -16.61
CA MET A 38 2.74 13.77 -16.77
C MET A 38 3.93 13.47 -17.69
N LYS A 39 4.24 14.39 -18.62
CA LYS A 39 5.38 14.22 -19.54
C LYS A 39 6.69 14.03 -18.78
N GLY A 40 7.49 13.04 -19.15
CA GLY A 40 8.76 12.68 -18.51
C GLY A 40 8.59 11.76 -17.30
N PHE A 41 7.36 11.35 -16.97
CA PHE A 41 7.05 10.48 -15.83
C PHE A 41 6.25 9.24 -16.27
N PRO A 42 6.14 8.23 -15.41
CA PRO A 42 5.27 7.08 -15.65
C PRO A 42 3.81 7.47 -15.88
N ALA A 43 3.06 6.61 -16.59
CA ALA A 43 1.65 6.86 -16.93
C ALA A 43 0.76 7.14 -15.72
N ARG A 44 1.08 6.52 -14.58
CA ARG A 44 0.40 6.72 -13.29
C ARG A 44 1.37 7.23 -12.24
N ALA A 45 1.89 8.44 -12.49
CA ALA A 45 2.79 9.13 -11.58
C ALA A 45 2.03 9.76 -10.42
N LEU A 46 2.47 9.52 -9.19
CA LEU A 46 1.93 10.14 -7.99
C LEU A 46 2.83 11.30 -7.57
N PHE A 47 2.21 12.45 -7.39
CA PHE A 47 2.85 13.64 -6.86
C PHE A 47 2.23 14.03 -5.52
N SER A 48 2.93 14.89 -4.80
CA SER A 48 2.48 15.39 -3.49
C SER A 48 2.74 16.89 -3.37
N VAL A 49 1.90 17.57 -2.58
CA VAL A 49 2.18 18.91 -2.11
C VAL A 49 3.34 18.83 -1.12
N PRO A 50 4.43 19.62 -1.28
CA PRO A 50 5.56 19.62 -0.38
C PRO A 50 5.15 20.07 1.03
N PHE A 51 5.23 19.14 1.99
CA PHE A 51 4.96 19.41 3.41
C PHE A 51 6.22 19.95 4.09
N LEU A 52 6.09 21.00 4.88
CA LEU A 52 7.20 21.69 5.54
C LEU A 52 7.16 21.57 7.07
N GLY A 53 6.23 20.80 7.61
CA GLY A 53 6.01 20.67 9.05
C GLY A 53 4.70 21.27 9.51
N LEU A 54 4.56 21.44 10.81
CA LEU A 54 3.44 22.10 11.46
C LEU A 54 3.90 23.44 12.01
N ASN A 55 2.99 24.42 12.11
CA ASN A 55 3.26 25.63 12.89
C ASN A 55 3.00 25.38 14.39
N ASP A 56 3.25 26.39 15.22
CA ASP A 56 3.05 26.40 16.68
C ASP A 56 1.60 26.17 17.14
N ALA A 57 0.64 26.27 16.22
CA ALA A 57 -0.77 25.95 16.43
C ALA A 57 -1.17 24.55 15.90
N GLY A 58 -0.21 23.73 15.48
CA GLY A 58 -0.44 22.39 14.94
C GLY A 58 -1.08 22.36 13.56
N ILE A 59 -1.00 23.46 12.79
CA ILE A 59 -1.57 23.59 11.45
C ILE A 59 -0.48 23.28 10.43
N PRO A 60 -0.77 22.46 9.39
CA PRO A 60 0.20 22.09 8.37
C PRO A 60 0.71 23.27 7.55
N LEU A 61 2.00 23.27 7.23
CA LEU A 61 2.70 24.22 6.37
C LEU A 61 3.11 23.57 5.07
N PHE A 62 2.96 24.29 3.97
CA PHE A 62 3.26 23.82 2.62
C PHE A 62 4.02 24.88 1.82
N ARG A 63 4.67 24.44 0.74
CA ARG A 63 5.14 25.35 -0.32
C ARG A 63 4.14 25.34 -1.46
N ASN A 64 3.69 26.52 -1.87
CA ASN A 64 2.75 26.66 -3.00
C ASN A 64 3.49 26.88 -4.33
N GLU A 65 2.74 27.04 -5.42
CA GLU A 65 3.24 27.25 -6.78
C GLU A 65 4.00 28.56 -6.97
N LYS A 66 3.87 29.52 -6.05
CA LYS A 66 4.59 30.80 -6.02
C LYS A 66 5.88 30.72 -5.21
N GLY A 67 6.19 29.54 -4.64
CA GLY A 67 7.32 29.32 -3.73
C GLY A 67 7.09 29.82 -2.30
N ALA A 68 5.92 30.39 -1.99
CA ALA A 68 5.60 30.90 -0.67
C ALA A 68 5.25 29.75 0.30
N ILE A 69 5.56 29.98 1.59
CA ILE A 69 5.12 29.08 2.67
C ILE A 69 3.70 29.50 3.08
N THR A 70 2.79 28.55 3.05
CA THR A 70 1.38 28.78 3.32
C THR A 70 0.75 27.62 4.11
N THR A 71 -0.39 27.88 4.77
CA THR A 71 -1.23 26.85 5.38
C THR A 71 -2.33 26.36 4.43
N ASP A 72 -2.90 27.25 3.62
CA ASP A 72 -4.18 27.03 2.92
C ASP A 72 -4.23 27.54 1.47
N ASP A 73 -3.21 28.28 1.00
CA ASP A 73 -3.13 28.81 -0.38
C ASP A 73 -2.48 27.78 -1.31
N ILE A 74 -3.16 26.65 -1.55
CA ILE A 74 -2.78 25.66 -2.55
C ILE A 74 -3.86 25.62 -3.63
N ASN A 75 -3.50 26.02 -4.85
CA ASN A 75 -4.42 25.99 -5.99
C ASN A 75 -4.48 24.58 -6.61
N PHE A 76 -5.43 23.76 -6.18
CA PHE A 76 -5.64 22.42 -6.72
C PHE A 76 -6.14 22.39 -8.18
N GLN A 77 -6.59 23.51 -8.73
CA GLN A 77 -7.03 23.62 -10.14
C GLN A 77 -5.91 24.07 -11.08
N GLU A 78 -4.75 24.46 -10.55
CA GLU A 78 -3.58 24.86 -11.36
C GLU A 78 -3.11 23.72 -12.29
N ARG A 79 -2.73 24.09 -13.52
CA ARG A 79 -2.27 23.13 -14.56
C ARG A 79 -0.89 23.47 -15.14
N ASN A 80 -0.52 24.73 -15.14
CA ASN A 80 0.65 25.23 -15.85
C ASN A 80 1.88 25.29 -14.94
N ASN A 81 1.70 25.59 -13.66
CA ASN A 81 2.77 25.68 -12.69
C ASN A 81 2.67 24.53 -11.66
N THR A 82 2.94 23.30 -12.11
CA THR A 82 2.91 22.11 -11.28
C THR A 82 4.30 21.63 -10.85
N GLY A 83 5.36 22.31 -11.30
CA GLY A 83 6.76 21.92 -11.05
C GLY A 83 7.21 21.99 -9.58
N TYR A 84 6.43 22.63 -8.70
CA TYR A 84 6.70 22.67 -7.27
C TYR A 84 6.29 21.36 -6.55
N LEU A 85 5.46 20.53 -7.18
CA LEU A 85 5.03 19.27 -6.60
C LEU A 85 6.18 18.28 -6.50
N LYS A 86 6.23 17.55 -5.41
CA LYS A 86 7.19 16.49 -5.20
C LYS A 86 6.72 15.21 -5.91
N TYR A 87 7.54 14.66 -6.79
CA TYR A 87 7.32 13.33 -7.34
C TYR A 87 7.62 12.25 -6.30
N GLU A 88 6.65 11.39 -6.02
CA GLU A 88 6.78 10.29 -5.04
C GLU A 88 7.12 8.94 -5.68
N GLY A 89 6.65 8.70 -6.90
CA GLY A 89 6.87 7.46 -7.64
C GLY A 89 5.67 7.07 -8.50
N PRO A 90 5.76 5.95 -9.23
CA PRO A 90 4.62 5.36 -9.92
C PRO A 90 3.67 4.68 -8.92
N THR A 91 2.37 4.68 -9.20
CA THR A 91 1.42 3.87 -8.43
C THR A 91 1.44 2.40 -8.85
N ASP A 92 1.87 2.13 -10.08
CA ASP A 92 2.10 0.78 -10.57
C ASP A 92 3.50 0.30 -10.16
N PRO A 93 3.66 -0.93 -9.67
CA PRO A 93 4.97 -1.44 -9.28
C PRO A 93 5.88 -1.64 -10.48
N LYS A 94 7.18 -1.39 -10.31
CA LYS A 94 8.20 -1.63 -11.36
C LYS A 94 8.66 -3.07 -11.41
N TYR A 95 8.69 -3.74 -10.27
CA TYR A 95 9.18 -5.10 -10.13
C TYR A 95 8.10 -5.98 -9.52
N VAL A 96 7.72 -7.04 -10.21
CA VAL A 96 6.75 -8.03 -9.71
C VAL A 96 7.27 -9.43 -9.98
N GLY A 97 6.92 -10.36 -9.11
CA GLY A 97 7.29 -11.73 -9.34
C GLY A 97 6.93 -12.68 -8.22
N SER A 98 7.49 -13.89 -8.32
CA SER A 98 7.24 -14.93 -7.35
C SER A 98 8.46 -15.84 -7.16
N LEU A 99 8.51 -16.50 -6.01
CA LEU A 99 9.47 -17.53 -5.67
C LEU A 99 8.69 -18.73 -5.12
N GLY A 100 8.72 -19.84 -5.86
CA GLY A 100 8.15 -21.12 -5.47
C GLY A 100 9.26 -22.10 -5.10
N ASN A 101 9.08 -22.83 -4.01
CA ASN A 101 9.96 -23.94 -3.63
C ASN A 101 9.11 -25.15 -3.29
N VAL A 102 9.47 -26.29 -3.87
CA VAL A 102 8.88 -27.59 -3.56
C VAL A 102 9.98 -28.51 -3.03
N PHE A 103 9.80 -28.98 -1.81
CA PHE A 103 10.68 -29.95 -1.15
C PHE A 103 9.93 -31.27 -1.05
N SER A 104 10.53 -32.34 -1.56
CA SER A 104 9.94 -33.68 -1.51
C SER A 104 10.88 -34.66 -0.80
N TYR A 105 10.34 -35.42 0.15
CA TYR A 105 11.07 -36.42 0.89
C TYR A 105 10.14 -37.55 1.34
N LYS A 106 10.41 -38.79 0.89
CA LYS A 106 9.70 -40.00 1.31
C LYS A 106 8.17 -39.90 1.29
N GLY A 107 7.61 -39.38 0.20
CA GLY A 107 6.16 -39.19 0.04
C GLY A 107 5.62 -37.89 0.64
N PHE A 108 6.40 -37.12 1.40
CA PHE A 108 6.05 -35.77 1.82
C PHE A 108 6.43 -34.74 0.76
N HIS A 109 5.55 -33.79 0.50
CA HIS A 109 5.80 -32.66 -0.41
C HIS A 109 5.40 -31.36 0.30
N LEU A 110 6.39 -30.52 0.60
CA LEU A 110 6.20 -29.18 1.12
C LEU A 110 6.34 -28.16 0.00
N ASN A 111 5.28 -27.40 -0.27
CA ASN A 111 5.31 -26.26 -1.19
C ASN A 111 5.26 -24.95 -0.40
N VAL A 112 6.15 -24.02 -0.74
CA VAL A 112 6.20 -22.65 -0.20
C VAL A 112 6.22 -21.69 -1.36
N PHE A 113 5.18 -20.87 -1.49
CA PHE A 113 5.03 -19.92 -2.58
C PHE A 113 4.93 -18.49 -2.08
N LEU A 114 5.89 -17.67 -2.49
CA LEU A 114 6.01 -16.26 -2.17
C LEU A 114 5.69 -15.42 -3.40
N THR A 115 5.06 -14.28 -3.18
CA THR A 115 4.90 -13.22 -4.19
C THR A 115 5.53 -11.93 -3.67
N TYR A 116 6.06 -11.13 -4.58
CA TYR A 116 6.63 -9.84 -4.26
C TYR A 116 6.25 -8.77 -5.29
N SER A 117 6.22 -7.53 -4.80
CA SER A 117 5.96 -6.34 -5.61
C SER A 117 6.77 -5.18 -5.04
N PHE A 118 7.52 -4.47 -5.90
CA PHE A 118 8.39 -3.37 -5.47
C PHE A 118 8.37 -2.21 -6.47
N GLY A 119 8.71 -1.02 -5.95
CA GLY A 119 8.92 0.19 -6.74
C GLY A 119 7.64 0.96 -7.03
N GLY A 120 6.55 0.65 -6.35
CA GLY A 120 5.31 1.43 -6.36
C GLY A 120 5.15 2.31 -5.13
N VAL A 121 4.25 3.29 -5.23
CA VAL A 121 3.85 4.16 -4.12
C VAL A 121 2.34 4.25 -4.00
N VAL A 122 1.85 4.54 -2.80
CA VAL A 122 0.44 4.65 -2.49
C VAL A 122 0.15 5.86 -1.62
N ARG A 123 -1.02 6.50 -1.83
CA ARG A 123 -1.56 7.53 -0.94
C ARG A 123 -2.23 6.89 0.26
N LEU A 124 -1.89 7.37 1.47
CA LEU A 124 -2.43 6.83 2.71
C LEU A 124 -3.88 7.28 2.96
N ASP A 125 -4.71 6.35 3.40
CA ASP A 125 -6.02 6.57 4.00
C ASP A 125 -5.96 6.20 5.51
N PRO A 126 -6.94 6.60 6.33
CA PRO A 126 -8.04 7.54 6.08
C PRO A 126 -7.57 8.99 5.98
N LYS A 127 -8.42 9.84 5.38
CA LYS A 127 -8.16 11.28 5.28
C LYS A 127 -8.32 11.97 6.62
N PHE A 128 -7.36 12.83 6.96
CA PHE A 128 -7.46 13.72 8.11
C PHE A 128 -8.49 14.82 7.84
N ARG A 129 -9.22 15.19 8.89
CA ARG A 129 -10.30 16.18 8.82
C ARG A 129 -10.11 17.24 9.91
N THR A 130 -10.74 18.40 9.72
CA THR A 130 -10.76 19.46 10.73
C THR A 130 -11.61 19.10 11.95
N ARG A 131 -12.57 18.19 11.76
CA ARG A 131 -13.48 17.71 12.81
C ARG A 131 -13.69 16.22 12.70
N TYR A 132 -13.92 15.59 13.83
CA TYR A 132 -14.20 14.17 13.96
C TYR A 132 -15.50 13.98 14.73
N THR A 133 -16.18 12.88 14.47
CA THR A 133 -17.37 12.40 15.18
C THR A 133 -17.06 11.03 15.76
N ASP A 134 -17.90 10.54 16.65
CA ASP A 134 -17.77 9.22 17.26
C ASP A 134 -17.79 8.08 16.21
N MET A 135 -18.32 8.36 15.01
CA MET A 135 -18.34 7.43 13.88
C MET A 135 -17.08 7.52 13.00
N THR A 136 -16.13 8.41 13.31
CA THR A 136 -14.93 8.59 12.48
C THR A 136 -13.82 7.64 12.94
N SER A 137 -13.54 6.63 12.13
CA SER A 137 -12.40 5.74 12.35
C SER A 137 -11.11 6.39 11.86
N MET A 138 -10.06 6.33 12.68
CA MET A 138 -8.73 6.87 12.37
C MET A 138 -7.66 5.78 12.55
N THR A 139 -6.53 5.95 11.85
CA THR A 139 -5.38 5.08 12.01
C THR A 139 -4.68 5.36 13.35
N GLN A 140 -3.86 4.40 13.79
CA GLN A 140 -3.03 4.52 14.99
C GLN A 140 -2.10 5.76 14.96
N THR A 141 -1.67 6.20 13.77
CA THR A 141 -0.89 7.45 13.59
C THR A 141 -1.56 8.67 14.21
N PHE A 142 -2.89 8.70 14.27
CA PHE A 142 -3.65 9.80 14.85
C PHE A 142 -3.40 10.00 16.36
N LEU A 143 -2.93 8.99 17.05
CA LEU A 143 -2.54 9.10 18.46
C LEU A 143 -1.35 10.04 18.66
N ASN A 144 -0.50 10.17 17.66
CA ASN A 144 0.68 11.04 17.67
C ASN A 144 0.40 12.46 17.16
N ARG A 145 -0.87 12.88 17.10
CA ARG A 145 -1.23 14.22 16.63
C ARG A 145 -0.70 15.30 17.56
N TRP A 146 -0.45 16.46 16.98
CA TRP A 146 -0.15 17.67 17.72
C TRP A 146 -1.24 17.97 18.75
N MET A 147 -0.89 18.24 20.00
CA MET A 147 -1.80 18.54 21.11
C MET A 147 -1.46 19.84 21.83
N ALA A 148 -0.18 20.23 21.87
CA ALA A 148 0.31 21.42 22.56
C ALA A 148 1.48 22.06 21.81
N PRO A 149 1.72 23.39 21.97
CA PRO A 149 2.90 24.06 21.44
C PRO A 149 4.19 23.34 21.85
N GLY A 150 5.06 23.09 20.88
CA GLY A 150 6.28 22.29 21.01
C GLY A 150 6.18 20.92 20.33
N ASP A 151 4.98 20.35 20.20
CA ASP A 151 4.77 19.07 19.54
C ASP A 151 5.09 19.12 18.03
N GLU A 152 5.01 20.30 17.39
CA GLU A 152 5.39 20.51 15.99
C GLU A 152 6.83 20.10 15.66
N LYS A 153 7.68 19.96 16.68
CA LYS A 153 9.09 19.52 16.54
C LYS A 153 9.24 18.00 16.50
N VAL A 154 8.22 17.26 16.94
CA VAL A 154 8.30 15.80 17.12
C VAL A 154 7.20 15.04 16.38
N THR A 155 6.20 15.74 15.83
CA THR A 155 5.14 15.10 15.04
C THR A 155 4.85 15.85 13.74
N ASP A 156 4.52 15.07 12.70
CA ASP A 156 4.00 15.56 11.41
C ASP A 156 2.48 15.49 11.33
N VAL A 157 1.80 15.05 12.40
CA VAL A 157 0.36 14.82 12.39
C VAL A 157 -0.35 16.05 12.95
N PRO A 158 -1.24 16.70 12.17
CA PRO A 158 -1.88 17.95 12.58
C PRO A 158 -2.84 17.77 13.76
N GLY A 159 -3.02 18.82 14.51
CA GLY A 159 -3.96 18.90 15.63
C GLY A 159 -5.42 18.85 15.18
N ILE A 160 -6.33 18.64 16.13
CA ILE A 160 -7.77 18.81 15.92
C ILE A 160 -8.11 20.29 16.12
N LEU A 161 -8.74 20.90 15.13
CA LEU A 161 -9.17 22.30 15.26
C LEU A 161 -10.32 22.44 16.26
N SER A 162 -10.18 23.37 17.20
CA SER A 162 -11.28 23.77 18.07
C SER A 162 -12.39 24.44 17.24
N LYS A 163 -13.63 24.39 17.76
CA LYS A 163 -14.76 25.10 17.14
C LYS A 163 -14.46 26.60 16.93
N ARG A 164 -13.75 27.23 17.89
CA ARG A 164 -13.35 28.64 17.85
C ARG A 164 -12.40 28.89 16.66
N GLN A 165 -11.31 28.13 16.54
CA GLN A 165 -10.35 28.28 15.43
C GLN A 165 -11.03 28.11 14.06
N PHE A 166 -11.87 27.07 13.91
CA PHE A 166 -12.58 26.84 12.66
C PHE A 166 -13.59 27.95 12.33
N THR A 167 -14.27 28.54 13.33
CA THR A 167 -15.22 29.61 13.11
C THR A 167 -14.50 30.91 12.74
N GLN A 168 -13.36 31.19 13.36
CA GLN A 168 -12.54 32.37 13.07
C GLN A 168 -11.88 32.30 11.69
N ASN A 169 -11.44 31.12 11.27
CA ASN A 169 -10.83 30.94 9.96
C ASN A 169 -11.30 29.63 9.29
N ARG A 170 -12.35 29.74 8.45
CA ARG A 170 -12.90 28.63 7.69
C ARG A 170 -11.95 28.11 6.59
N GLN A 171 -10.93 28.90 6.21
CA GLN A 171 -9.95 28.51 5.19
C GLN A 171 -9.05 27.37 5.71
N LEU A 172 -8.93 27.17 7.02
CA LEU A 172 -8.17 26.07 7.61
C LEU A 172 -8.60 24.67 7.12
N ARG A 173 -9.84 24.53 6.62
CA ARG A 173 -10.26 23.29 5.92
C ARG A 173 -9.35 22.94 4.73
N TYR A 174 -8.81 23.95 4.06
CA TYR A 174 -7.92 23.76 2.91
C TYR A 174 -6.54 23.26 3.35
N ALA A 175 -6.05 23.66 4.53
CA ALA A 175 -4.83 23.13 5.11
C ALA A 175 -4.91 21.63 5.34
N TYR A 176 -6.03 21.12 5.90
CA TYR A 176 -6.24 19.69 6.11
C TYR A 176 -6.45 18.93 4.80
N ASN A 177 -7.10 19.57 3.81
CA ASN A 177 -7.19 18.98 2.48
C ASN A 177 -5.80 18.87 1.83
N ALA A 178 -4.98 19.91 1.89
CA ALA A 178 -3.60 19.88 1.38
C ALA A 178 -2.74 18.84 2.11
N TYR A 179 -2.91 18.69 3.44
CA TYR A 179 -2.23 17.67 4.23
C TYR A 179 -2.51 16.27 3.70
N ASN A 180 -3.76 15.95 3.35
CA ASN A 180 -4.13 14.64 2.81
C ASN A 180 -3.44 14.32 1.47
N PHE A 181 -3.03 15.34 0.73
CA PHE A 181 -2.31 15.23 -0.54
C PHE A 181 -0.81 15.56 -0.43
N SER A 182 -0.31 15.69 0.78
CA SER A 182 1.09 16.05 1.03
C SER A 182 2.04 14.85 0.99
N SER A 183 3.33 15.15 0.97
CA SER A 183 4.42 14.17 0.90
C SER A 183 4.49 13.22 2.11
N VAL A 184 4.00 13.63 3.29
CA VAL A 184 3.96 12.76 4.47
C VAL A 184 2.83 11.74 4.42
N ARG A 185 1.86 11.92 3.52
CA ARG A 185 0.72 11.03 3.33
C ARG A 185 0.94 10.02 2.19
N THR A 186 2.19 9.61 1.97
CA THR A 186 2.58 8.58 1.02
C THR A 186 3.41 7.51 1.70
N ALA A 187 3.28 6.28 1.21
CA ALA A 187 4.08 5.13 1.58
C ALA A 187 4.51 4.36 0.34
N LYS A 188 5.50 3.48 0.47
CA LYS A 188 5.80 2.50 -0.56
C LYS A 188 4.72 1.42 -0.55
N SER A 189 4.28 0.99 -1.74
CA SER A 189 3.39 -0.16 -1.91
C SER A 189 4.16 -1.48 -2.00
N ASP A 190 5.44 -1.46 -1.64
CA ASP A 190 6.32 -2.61 -1.67
C ASP A 190 5.89 -3.69 -0.68
N PHE A 191 5.88 -4.95 -1.11
CA PHE A 191 5.60 -6.08 -0.22
C PHE A 191 6.27 -7.38 -0.65
N ILE A 192 6.42 -8.29 0.32
CA ILE A 192 6.65 -9.72 0.14
C ILE A 192 5.56 -10.45 0.92
N ARG A 193 4.85 -11.36 0.26
CA ARG A 193 3.73 -12.11 0.83
C ARG A 193 4.00 -13.62 0.79
N LEU A 194 3.72 -14.32 1.88
CA LEU A 194 3.54 -15.76 1.86
C LEU A 194 2.15 -16.05 1.29
N LYS A 195 2.13 -16.33 -0.04
CA LYS A 195 0.89 -16.54 -0.80
C LYS A 195 0.29 -17.89 -0.54
N GLU A 196 1.14 -18.93 -0.48
CA GLU A 196 0.72 -20.29 -0.19
C GLU A 196 1.81 -21.06 0.57
N ILE A 197 1.38 -21.87 1.52
CA ILE A 197 2.16 -22.99 2.05
C ILE A 197 1.26 -24.22 2.03
N SER A 198 1.78 -25.34 1.54
CA SER A 198 1.04 -26.59 1.58
C SER A 198 1.96 -27.78 1.86
N LEU A 199 1.45 -28.71 2.64
CA LEU A 199 2.09 -29.98 2.93
C LEU A 199 1.18 -31.11 2.44
N SER A 200 1.68 -31.95 1.55
CA SER A 200 0.99 -33.16 1.15
C SER A 200 1.80 -34.40 1.50
N TYR A 201 1.09 -35.48 1.71
CA TYR A 201 1.68 -36.80 1.95
C TYR A 201 1.00 -37.84 1.07
N ASP A 202 1.79 -38.56 0.26
CA ASP A 202 1.37 -39.69 -0.55
C ASP A 202 1.46 -40.95 0.29
N LEU A 203 0.32 -41.58 0.55
CA LEU A 203 0.26 -42.79 1.37
C LEU A 203 0.84 -43.97 0.59
N PRO A 204 1.60 -44.86 1.25
CA PRO A 204 2.14 -46.05 0.58
C PRO A 204 1.05 -46.93 0.01
N ALA A 205 1.20 -47.34 -1.25
CA ALA A 205 0.25 -48.21 -1.96
C ALA A 205 0.01 -49.56 -1.23
N SER A 206 0.96 -49.98 -0.42
CA SER A 206 0.85 -51.19 0.39
C SER A 206 -0.32 -51.22 1.38
N LEU A 207 -0.79 -50.04 1.81
CA LEU A 207 -1.91 -49.90 2.75
C LEU A 207 -3.28 -50.20 2.10
N PHE A 208 -3.36 -50.21 0.75
CA PHE A 208 -4.61 -50.27 -0.02
C PHE A 208 -4.66 -51.42 -1.04
N LYS A 209 -3.65 -52.35 -1.04
CA LYS A 209 -3.49 -53.39 -2.05
C LYS A 209 -4.73 -54.23 -2.31
N ASP A 210 -5.52 -54.49 -1.28
CA ASP A 210 -6.68 -55.38 -1.37
C ASP A 210 -8.03 -54.63 -1.51
N LYS A 211 -8.01 -53.29 -1.69
CA LYS A 211 -9.20 -52.48 -1.68
C LYS A 211 -9.52 -51.80 -3.01
N GLY A 212 -8.75 -52.10 -4.09
CA GLY A 212 -8.95 -51.44 -5.39
C GLY A 212 -8.69 -49.93 -5.41
N ILE A 213 -8.16 -49.38 -4.31
CA ILE A 213 -7.88 -47.95 -4.16
C ILE A 213 -6.41 -47.70 -4.50
N ARG A 214 -6.13 -46.65 -5.28
CA ARG A 214 -4.79 -46.27 -5.74
C ARG A 214 -4.56 -44.76 -5.44
N ASP A 215 -3.29 -44.36 -5.43
CA ASP A 215 -2.86 -42.94 -5.39
C ASP A 215 -3.54 -42.11 -4.28
N VAL A 216 -3.55 -42.66 -3.05
CA VAL A 216 -4.14 -41.95 -1.93
C VAL A 216 -3.17 -40.85 -1.42
N SER A 217 -3.63 -39.65 -1.37
CA SER A 217 -2.87 -38.52 -0.77
C SER A 217 -3.73 -37.60 0.06
N VAL A 218 -3.08 -36.98 1.05
CA VAL A 218 -3.66 -35.97 1.92
C VAL A 218 -2.87 -34.67 1.75
N LYS A 219 -3.53 -33.55 1.52
CA LYS A 219 -2.91 -32.23 1.41
C LYS A 219 -3.56 -31.24 2.37
N LEU A 220 -2.74 -30.58 3.17
CA LEU A 220 -3.09 -29.38 3.93
C LEU A 220 -2.52 -28.18 3.20
N GLN A 221 -3.35 -27.17 2.97
CA GLN A 221 -2.96 -25.95 2.29
C GLN A 221 -3.46 -24.74 3.07
N ALA A 222 -2.61 -23.73 3.18
CA ALA A 222 -2.98 -22.42 3.72
C ALA A 222 -2.57 -21.32 2.74
N THR A 223 -3.48 -20.38 2.48
CA THR A 223 -3.25 -19.27 1.55
C THR A 223 -3.48 -17.91 2.20
N ASN A 224 -2.84 -16.88 1.65
CA ASN A 224 -2.91 -15.49 2.10
C ASN A 224 -2.60 -15.32 3.59
N LEU A 225 -1.58 -16.03 4.10
CA LEU A 225 -1.31 -16.11 5.54
C LEU A 225 -0.88 -14.76 6.13
N PHE A 226 0.13 -14.13 5.57
CA PHE A 226 0.64 -12.85 6.08
C PHE A 226 1.64 -12.20 5.11
N LEU A 227 1.84 -10.91 5.33
CA LEU A 227 2.93 -10.15 4.73
C LEU A 227 4.22 -10.40 5.51
N LEU A 228 5.28 -10.81 4.82
CA LEU A 228 6.63 -10.92 5.38
C LEU A 228 7.33 -9.56 5.43
N TYR A 229 7.01 -8.71 4.47
CA TYR A 229 7.53 -7.35 4.36
C TYR A 229 6.45 -6.41 3.83
N SER A 230 6.34 -5.22 4.39
CA SER A 230 5.61 -4.06 3.87
C SER A 230 6.13 -2.77 4.52
N ASP A 231 5.81 -1.62 3.93
CA ASP A 231 6.20 -0.31 4.50
C ASP A 231 5.52 -0.11 5.87
N LYS A 232 6.30 0.28 6.88
CA LYS A 232 5.81 0.54 8.24
C LYS A 232 4.74 1.63 8.30
N LYS A 233 4.76 2.59 7.38
CA LYS A 233 3.73 3.64 7.28
C LYS A 233 2.33 3.11 6.94
N LEU A 234 2.23 1.88 6.45
CA LEU A 234 0.96 1.23 6.17
C LEU A 234 0.26 0.72 7.45
N HIS A 235 0.98 0.67 8.60
CA HIS A 235 0.45 0.21 9.89
C HIS A 235 -0.31 -1.14 9.81
N GLY A 236 0.22 -2.08 9.02
CA GLY A 236 -0.37 -3.40 8.82
C GLY A 236 -1.49 -3.44 7.78
N GLN A 237 -1.82 -2.33 7.13
CA GLN A 237 -2.71 -2.35 5.97
C GLN A 237 -2.03 -3.05 4.80
N ASP A 238 -2.82 -3.78 4.03
CA ASP A 238 -2.32 -4.54 2.89
C ASP A 238 -2.15 -3.63 1.67
N PRO A 239 -0.91 -3.43 1.17
CA PRO A 239 -0.65 -2.53 0.05
C PRO A 239 -1.34 -2.95 -1.25
N GLU A 240 -1.62 -4.24 -1.45
CA GLU A 240 -2.30 -4.76 -2.64
C GLU A 240 -3.75 -4.25 -2.75
N PHE A 241 -4.38 -3.89 -1.62
CA PHE A 241 -5.77 -3.46 -1.57
C PHE A 241 -5.96 -1.94 -1.41
N LEU A 242 -4.91 -1.19 -1.14
CA LEU A 242 -5.00 0.26 -0.95
C LEU A 242 -5.28 1.04 -2.25
N ASN A 243 -4.91 0.51 -3.41
CA ASN A 243 -5.10 1.17 -4.72
C ASN A 243 -6.53 1.04 -5.28
N ALA A 244 -7.43 0.35 -4.60
CA ALA A 244 -8.79 0.10 -5.08
C ALA A 244 -9.78 1.27 -4.82
N GLY A 245 -9.29 2.45 -4.40
CA GLY A 245 -10.12 3.64 -4.17
C GLY A 245 -10.90 3.65 -2.85
N GLY A 246 -10.52 2.79 -1.91
CA GLY A 246 -11.11 2.69 -0.58
C GLY A 246 -10.35 1.67 0.27
N VAL A 247 -10.77 1.50 1.51
CA VAL A 247 -10.26 0.41 2.36
C VAL A 247 -10.92 -0.89 1.90
N ALA A 248 -10.33 -1.57 0.93
CA ALA A 248 -10.76 -2.91 0.57
C ALA A 248 -10.33 -3.90 1.67
N SER A 249 -11.23 -4.80 2.04
CA SER A 249 -10.90 -5.88 2.97
C SER A 249 -9.87 -6.80 2.30
N PRO A 250 -8.73 -7.10 2.95
CA PRO A 250 -7.78 -8.07 2.44
C PRO A 250 -8.45 -9.43 2.26
N MET A 251 -7.96 -10.23 1.31
CA MET A 251 -8.44 -11.59 1.13
C MET A 251 -8.26 -12.38 2.44
N PRO A 252 -9.28 -13.10 2.91
CA PRO A 252 -9.19 -13.85 4.15
C PRO A 252 -8.11 -14.94 4.05
N LYS A 253 -7.52 -15.27 5.17
CA LYS A 253 -6.70 -16.48 5.29
C LYS A 253 -7.58 -17.69 5.07
N GLN A 254 -7.14 -18.62 4.21
CA GLN A 254 -7.89 -19.82 3.90
C GLN A 254 -7.08 -21.05 4.25
N PHE A 255 -7.75 -22.07 4.81
CA PHE A 255 -7.19 -23.37 5.12
C PHE A 255 -8.01 -24.43 4.40
N THR A 256 -7.35 -25.29 3.67
CA THR A 256 -8.00 -26.34 2.86
C THR A 256 -7.36 -27.68 3.18
N LEU A 257 -8.21 -28.67 3.46
CA LEU A 257 -7.85 -30.09 3.53
C LEU A 257 -8.34 -30.78 2.25
N THR A 258 -7.43 -31.42 1.54
CA THR A 258 -7.74 -32.19 0.34
C THR A 258 -7.39 -33.65 0.58
N LEU A 259 -8.35 -34.54 0.31
CA LEU A 259 -8.13 -35.99 0.23
C LEU A 259 -8.27 -36.39 -1.23
N LYS A 260 -7.26 -37.08 -1.77
CA LYS A 260 -7.27 -37.62 -3.14
C LYS A 260 -7.17 -39.12 -3.05
N PHE A 261 -7.97 -39.82 -3.83
CA PHE A 261 -7.88 -41.25 -4.02
C PHE A 261 -8.29 -41.59 -5.44
N GLY A 262 -7.57 -42.54 -6.05
CA GLY A 262 -7.89 -43.14 -7.33
C GLY A 262 -8.58 -44.50 -7.12
N ILE A 263 -9.48 -44.85 -8.02
CA ILE A 263 -10.21 -46.16 -8.04
C ILE A 263 -9.73 -46.96 -9.24
#